data_3a35a954abba389192fc515865af4ebb
#
_entry.id   3a35a954abba389192fc515865af4ebb
#
_cell.length_a   1.000
_cell.length_b   1.000
_cell.length_c   1.000
_cell.angle_alpha   90.00
_cell.angle_beta   90.00
_cell.angle_gamma   90.00
#
_symmetry.space_group_name_H-M   'P 1'
#
loop_
_entity.id
_entity.type
_entity.pdbx_description
1 polymer ?
#
loop_
_entity_poly.entity_id
_entity_poly.type
_entity_poly.pdbx_seq_one_letter_code
_entity_poly.pdbx_strand_id
1 'polypeptide(L)'
;ETNVSEKNMNEAMRHLSRSLRYFYAGDYREALKEVDLALELNPDLALAYARRGSIYYKLGDVQRATINWNLALRLDPEYSDVRNILKALSENKLKSASFIEE
;
A
#
# COMPACT_ATOMS: atom_id res chain seq x y z
N GLU A 1 28.42 -6.60 13.24
CA GLU A 1 28.18 -7.35 11.99
C GLU A 1 26.68 -7.46 11.71
N THR A 2 26.27 -6.98 10.57
CA THR A 2 24.87 -6.97 10.18
C THR A 2 24.46 -8.33 9.65
N ASN A 3 23.40 -8.94 10.19
CA ASN A 3 22.90 -10.21 9.67
C ASN A 3 22.08 -10.00 8.38
N VAL A 4 21.77 -11.09 7.68
CA VAL A 4 21.06 -11.05 6.40
C VAL A 4 19.69 -10.41 6.54
N SER A 5 18.96 -10.70 7.64
CA SER A 5 17.64 -10.13 7.88
C SER A 5 17.67 -8.62 8.03
N GLU A 6 18.64 -8.10 8.78
CA GLU A 6 18.80 -6.65 8.94
C GLU A 6 19.17 -5.99 7.62
N LYS A 7 20.06 -6.62 6.86
CA LYS A 7 20.46 -6.11 5.57
C LYS A 7 19.28 -6.04 4.62
N ASN A 8 18.47 -7.10 4.56
CA ASN A 8 17.30 -7.15 3.71
C ASN A 8 16.27 -6.10 4.12
N MET A 9 16.07 -5.91 5.44
CA MET A 9 15.16 -4.87 5.93
C MET A 9 15.65 -3.48 5.52
N ASN A 10 16.95 -3.21 5.68
CA ASN A 10 17.52 -1.92 5.32
C ASN A 10 17.36 -1.63 3.82
N GLU A 11 17.61 -2.62 2.98
CA GLU A 11 17.43 -2.48 1.55
C GLU A 11 15.96 -2.31 1.16
N ALA A 12 15.08 -3.07 1.81
CA ALA A 12 13.65 -2.95 1.58
C ALA A 12 13.17 -1.54 1.91
N MET A 13 13.62 -0.97 3.02
CA MET A 13 13.24 0.38 3.41
C MET A 13 13.76 1.44 2.43
N ARG A 14 14.94 1.23 1.84
CA ARG A 14 15.46 2.13 0.79
C ARG A 14 14.56 2.10 -0.44
N HIS A 15 14.13 0.91 -0.85
CA HIS A 15 13.19 0.79 -1.98
C HIS A 15 11.86 1.47 -1.66
N LEU A 16 11.35 1.33 -0.43
CA LEU A 16 10.12 1.99 -0.03
C LEU A 16 10.27 3.50 -0.02
N SER A 17 11.41 4.02 0.43
CA SER A 17 11.68 5.46 0.36
C SER A 17 11.70 5.97 -1.07
N ARG A 18 12.31 5.21 -1.96
CA ARG A 18 12.36 5.56 -3.39
C ARG A 18 10.96 5.50 -4.01
N SER A 19 10.19 4.49 -3.62
CA SER A 19 8.80 4.38 -4.05
C SER A 19 8.00 5.61 -3.67
N LEU A 20 8.20 6.11 -2.45
CA LEU A 20 7.48 7.29 -1.97
C LEU A 20 7.81 8.52 -2.81
N ARG A 21 9.08 8.70 -3.18
CA ARG A 21 9.49 9.81 -4.03
C ARG A 21 8.84 9.73 -5.40
N TYR A 22 8.83 8.54 -6.02
CA TYR A 22 8.14 8.34 -7.29
C TYR A 22 6.64 8.60 -7.17
N PHE A 23 6.05 8.16 -6.08
CA PHE A 23 4.62 8.33 -5.83
C PHE A 23 4.25 9.82 -5.82
N TYR A 24 5.00 10.64 -5.08
CA TYR A 24 4.72 12.07 -5.01
C TYR A 24 5.09 12.81 -6.30
N ALA A 25 5.95 12.23 -7.12
CA ALA A 25 6.25 12.77 -8.45
C ALA A 25 5.20 12.38 -9.50
N GLY A 26 4.26 11.52 -9.13
CA GLY A 26 3.27 11.02 -10.08
C GLY A 26 3.74 9.86 -10.94
N ASP A 27 4.93 9.32 -10.66
CA ASP A 27 5.50 8.19 -11.40
C ASP A 27 5.08 6.88 -10.77
N TYR A 28 3.79 6.57 -10.90
CA TYR A 28 3.18 5.45 -10.17
C TYR A 28 3.72 4.09 -10.60
N ARG A 29 4.05 3.91 -11.87
CA ARG A 29 4.62 2.64 -12.36
C ARG A 29 5.99 2.39 -11.77
N GLU A 30 6.84 3.42 -11.69
CA GLU A 30 8.15 3.31 -11.07
C GLU A 30 8.03 3.08 -9.56
N ALA A 31 7.06 3.75 -8.93
CA ALA A 31 6.76 3.54 -7.51
C ALA A 31 6.39 2.08 -7.26
N LEU A 32 5.60 1.48 -8.13
CA LEU A 32 5.17 0.10 -8.00
C LEU A 32 6.36 -0.87 -8.10
N LYS A 33 7.28 -0.62 -9.05
CA LYS A 33 8.48 -1.45 -9.19
C LYS A 33 9.32 -1.46 -7.91
N GLU A 34 9.47 -0.29 -7.28
CA GLU A 34 10.24 -0.19 -6.05
C GLU A 34 9.57 -0.94 -4.89
N VAL A 35 8.25 -0.83 -4.76
CA VAL A 35 7.53 -1.59 -3.74
C VAL A 35 7.68 -3.10 -3.96
N ASP A 36 7.60 -3.55 -5.21
CA ASP A 36 7.75 -4.96 -5.53
C ASP A 36 9.15 -5.47 -5.14
N LEU A 37 10.19 -4.65 -5.37
CA LEU A 37 11.55 -5.00 -4.95
C LEU A 37 11.66 -5.09 -3.43
N ALA A 38 11.01 -4.18 -2.71
CA ALA A 38 10.98 -4.23 -1.24
C ALA A 38 10.32 -5.52 -0.75
N LEU A 39 9.23 -5.93 -1.38
CA LEU A 39 8.49 -7.15 -1.01
C LEU A 39 9.26 -8.43 -1.36
N GLU A 40 10.11 -8.40 -2.38
CA GLU A 40 11.01 -9.52 -2.67
C GLU A 40 12.01 -9.73 -1.53
N LEU A 41 12.47 -8.63 -0.95
CA LEU A 41 13.43 -8.68 0.16
C LEU A 41 12.77 -9.03 1.49
N ASN A 42 11.54 -8.56 1.69
CA ASN A 42 10.79 -8.80 2.92
C ASN A 42 9.30 -8.88 2.59
N PRO A 43 8.78 -10.08 2.38
CA PRO A 43 7.37 -10.26 1.95
C PRO A 43 6.33 -9.97 3.03
N ASP A 44 6.73 -9.73 4.28
CA ASP A 44 5.79 -9.52 5.39
C ASP A 44 5.72 -8.05 5.84
N LEU A 45 6.14 -7.11 4.99
CA LEU A 45 6.11 -5.69 5.31
C LEU A 45 4.71 -5.09 5.09
N ALA A 46 3.98 -4.87 6.17
CA ALA A 46 2.66 -4.24 6.10
C ALA A 46 2.73 -2.88 5.40
N LEU A 47 3.77 -2.08 5.70
CA LEU A 47 3.98 -0.77 5.06
C LEU A 47 4.07 -0.88 3.54
N ALA A 48 4.74 -1.92 3.03
CA ALA A 48 4.89 -2.11 1.59
C ALA A 48 3.53 -2.38 0.92
N TYR A 49 2.71 -3.23 1.54
CA TYR A 49 1.37 -3.49 1.01
C TYR A 49 0.49 -2.26 1.09
N ALA A 50 0.57 -1.49 2.18
CA ALA A 50 -0.18 -0.25 2.31
C ALA A 50 0.19 0.73 1.19
N ARG A 51 1.49 0.86 0.91
CA ARG A 51 1.98 1.75 -0.14
C ARG A 51 1.56 1.25 -1.53
N ARG A 52 1.63 -0.06 -1.75
CA ARG A 52 1.20 -0.63 -3.02
C ARG A 52 -0.30 -0.40 -3.25
N GLY A 53 -1.10 -0.50 -2.19
CA GLY A 53 -2.51 -0.16 -2.26
C GLY A 53 -2.75 1.26 -2.72
N SER A 54 -2.02 2.22 -2.14
CA SER A 54 -2.12 3.63 -2.52
C SER A 54 -1.72 3.85 -3.97
N ILE A 55 -0.69 3.15 -4.44
CA ILE A 55 -0.23 3.25 -5.82
C ILE A 55 -1.31 2.74 -6.79
N TYR A 56 -1.87 1.56 -6.51
CA TYR A 56 -2.96 1.03 -7.34
C TYR A 56 -4.17 1.96 -7.36
N TYR A 57 -4.47 2.56 -6.21
CA TYR A 57 -5.58 3.51 -6.14
C TYR A 57 -5.36 4.70 -7.09
N LYS A 58 -4.15 5.24 -7.10
CA LYS A 58 -3.79 6.34 -8.02
C LYS A 58 -3.80 5.92 -9.48
N LEU A 59 -3.54 4.64 -9.75
CA LEU A 59 -3.62 4.08 -11.10
C LEU A 59 -5.06 3.78 -11.53
N GLY A 60 -6.03 4.00 -10.64
CA GLY A 60 -7.43 3.76 -10.93
C GLY A 60 -7.88 2.33 -10.68
N ASP A 61 -7.04 1.49 -10.11
CA ASP A 61 -7.35 0.10 -9.82
C ASP A 61 -7.75 -0.05 -8.35
N VAL A 62 -8.99 0.32 -8.06
CA VAL A 62 -9.53 0.29 -6.69
C VAL A 62 -9.59 -1.13 -6.15
N GLN A 63 -9.82 -2.10 -7.01
CA GLN A 63 -9.90 -3.51 -6.61
C GLN A 63 -8.57 -4.01 -6.05
N ARG A 64 -7.47 -3.79 -6.80
CA ARG A 64 -6.14 -4.16 -6.31
C ARG A 64 -5.71 -3.33 -5.11
N ALA A 65 -6.09 -2.06 -5.08
CA ALA A 65 -5.82 -1.22 -3.92
C ALA A 65 -6.43 -1.82 -2.66
N THR A 66 -7.70 -2.21 -2.72
CA THR A 66 -8.42 -2.80 -1.58
C THR A 66 -7.75 -4.10 -1.13
N ILE A 67 -7.38 -4.96 -2.08
CA ILE A 67 -6.69 -6.22 -1.76
C ILE A 67 -5.40 -5.95 -0.98
N ASN A 68 -4.60 -4.99 -1.44
CA ASN A 68 -3.33 -4.67 -0.81
C ASN A 68 -3.51 -4.04 0.57
N TRP A 69 -4.48 -3.14 0.73
CA TRP A 69 -4.79 -2.56 2.04
C TRP A 69 -5.28 -3.62 3.03
N ASN A 70 -6.07 -4.59 2.56
CA ASN A 70 -6.50 -5.70 3.42
C ASN A 70 -5.33 -6.60 3.82
N LEU A 71 -4.37 -6.83 2.91
CA LEU A 71 -3.15 -7.57 3.24
C LEU A 71 -2.33 -6.83 4.30
N ALA A 72 -2.23 -5.51 4.18
CA ALA A 72 -1.52 -4.70 5.18
C ALA A 72 -2.16 -4.85 6.56
N LEU A 73 -3.49 -4.81 6.64
CA LEU A 73 -4.21 -4.98 7.91
C LEU A 73 -4.08 -6.39 8.47
N ARG A 74 -3.98 -7.40 7.60
CA ARG A 74 -3.78 -8.77 8.05
C ARG A 74 -2.42 -8.92 8.73
N LEU A 75 -1.40 -8.27 8.17
CA LEU A 75 -0.04 -8.30 8.73
C LEU A 75 0.10 -7.40 9.96
N ASP A 76 -0.61 -6.28 9.98
CA ASP A 76 -0.61 -5.33 11.10
C ASP A 76 -2.04 -4.88 11.39
N PRO A 77 -2.76 -5.60 12.27
CA PRO A 77 -4.15 -5.25 12.59
C PRO A 77 -4.32 -3.87 13.22
N GLU A 78 -3.24 -3.30 13.77
CA GLU A 78 -3.26 -1.97 14.40
C GLU A 78 -2.93 -0.83 13.43
N TYR A 79 -2.84 -1.12 12.14
CA TYR A 79 -2.49 -0.12 11.12
C TYR A 79 -3.68 0.83 10.89
N SER A 80 -3.79 1.85 11.73
CA SER A 80 -4.95 2.74 11.75
C SER A 80 -5.17 3.52 10.47
N ASP A 81 -4.10 3.99 9.80
CA ASP A 81 -4.21 4.72 8.54
C ASP A 81 -4.91 3.89 7.48
N VAL A 82 -4.53 2.62 7.36
CA VAL A 82 -5.11 1.71 6.37
C VAL A 82 -6.58 1.39 6.72
N ARG A 83 -6.85 1.16 8.00
CA ARG A 83 -8.21 0.92 8.47
C ARG A 83 -9.12 2.10 8.12
N ASN A 84 -8.63 3.31 8.33
CA ASN A 84 -9.38 4.53 8.04
C ASN A 84 -9.66 4.69 6.54
N ILE A 85 -8.67 4.36 5.70
CA ILE A 85 -8.85 4.40 4.24
C ILE A 85 -9.94 3.43 3.80
N LEU A 86 -9.88 2.19 4.28
CA LEU A 86 -10.87 1.17 3.93
C LEU A 86 -12.27 1.56 4.41
N LYS A 87 -12.36 2.14 5.60
CA LYS A 87 -13.63 2.63 6.13
C LYS A 87 -14.19 3.75 5.25
N ALA A 88 -13.35 4.70 4.85
CA ALA A 88 -13.78 5.80 3.99
C ALA A 88 -14.30 5.31 2.65
N LEU A 89 -13.63 4.32 2.04
CA LEU A 89 -14.08 3.72 0.79
C LEU A 89 -15.45 3.07 0.93
N SER A 90 -15.65 2.34 2.03
CA SER A 90 -16.92 1.68 2.32
C SER A 90 -18.04 2.69 2.47
N GLU A 91 -17.80 3.76 3.22
CA GLU A 91 -18.78 4.82 3.43
C GLU A 91 -19.14 5.54 2.13
N ASN A 92 -18.16 5.82 1.29
CA ASN A 92 -18.40 6.45 -0.01
C ASN A 92 -19.26 5.57 -0.92
N LYS A 93 -19.03 4.27 -0.92
CA LYS A 93 -19.86 3.33 -1.68
C LYS A 93 -21.30 3.33 -1.18
N LEU A 94 -21.47 3.32 0.14
CA LEU A 94 -22.80 3.34 0.75
C LEU A 94 -23.54 4.64 0.42
N LYS A 95 -22.86 5.77 0.49
CA LYS A 95 -23.45 7.08 0.15
C LYS A 95 -23.86 7.13 -1.32
N SER A 96 -23.00 6.62 -2.20
CA SER A 96 -23.30 6.58 -3.63
C SER A 96 -24.51 5.72 -3.93
N ALA A 97 -24.62 4.57 -3.28
CA ALA A 97 -25.77 3.68 -3.43
C ALA A 97 -27.06 4.35 -2.95
N SER A 98 -27.02 5.02 -1.81
CA SER A 98 -28.16 5.77 -1.28
C SER A 98 -28.61 6.85 -2.24
N PHE A 99 -27.66 7.52 -2.87
CA PHE A 99 -27.96 8.58 -3.84
C PHE A 99 -28.67 8.04 -5.06
N ILE A 100 -28.29 6.87 -5.54
CA ILE A 100 -28.87 6.24 -6.72
C ILE A 100 -30.30 5.77 -6.44
N GLU A 101 -30.60 5.34 -5.24
CA GLU A 101 -31.91 4.84 -4.84
C GLU A 101 -32.97 5.94 -4.69
N GLU A 102 -32.55 7.19 -4.56
CA GLU A 102 -33.45 8.34 -4.50
C GLU A 102 -33.81 8.84 -5.89
#